data_1d4919b05b0225398dd7cec0878cd030
#
_entry.id   1d4919b05b0225398dd7cec0878cd030
#
_cell.length_a   1.000
_cell.length_b   1.000
_cell.length_c   1.000
_cell.angle_alpha   90.00
_cell.angle_beta   90.00
_cell.angle_gamma   90.00
#
_symmetry.space_group_name_H-M   'P 1'
#
loop_
_entity.id
_entity.type
_entity.pdbx_description
1 polymer ?
#
loop_
_entity_poly.entity_id
_entity_poly.type
_entity_poly.pdbx_seq_one_letter_code
_entity_poly.pdbx_strand_id
1 'polypeptide(L)'
;MTGRIRRAQRTPGMEKQIPKRWRYAVRLNAELSRKISSAVVRFAEEQGCRVLVFEHLEIQGKIRGSIKQKLHLWRKRDIQKRCEHMAHRRGMRFSRVNAWGTSAYAYDGSGKVIRDKENHSMCTFTSGKRYHCDLSASYNIGARYWIREILKPLPETEGSLLEAEVPAVKRRSRCVYADLICLRKTMMERGIG
;
A
#
# COMPACT_ATOMS: atom_id res chain seq x y z
N MET A 1 0.86 24.05 1.45
CA MET A 1 1.73 24.52 0.35
C MET A 1 0.97 24.82 -0.93
N THR A 2 0.16 23.89 -1.45
CA THR A 2 -0.65 24.08 -2.70
C THR A 2 -1.57 25.30 -2.65
N GLY A 3 -2.20 25.63 -1.50
CA GLY A 3 -3.05 26.82 -1.36
C GLY A 3 -2.30 28.15 -1.55
N ARG A 4 -1.05 28.22 -1.06
CA ARG A 4 -0.19 29.44 -1.26
C ARG A 4 0.22 29.62 -2.72
N ILE A 5 0.50 28.53 -3.45
CA ILE A 5 0.81 28.57 -4.88
C ILE A 5 -0.42 29.02 -5.66
N ARG A 6 -1.61 28.47 -5.37
CA ARG A 6 -2.86 28.85 -6.02
C ARG A 6 -3.22 30.34 -5.79
N ARG A 7 -3.00 30.83 -4.56
CA ARG A 7 -3.22 32.26 -4.25
C ARG A 7 -2.29 33.11 -5.11
N ALA A 8 -0.99 32.77 -5.18
CA ALA A 8 -0.04 33.51 -6.00
C ALA A 8 -0.41 33.48 -7.51
N GLN A 9 -0.97 32.39 -8.02
CA GLN A 9 -1.44 32.26 -9.39
C GLN A 9 -2.65 33.15 -9.72
N ARG A 10 -3.44 33.54 -8.71
CA ARG A 10 -4.65 34.36 -8.87
C ARG A 10 -4.45 35.83 -8.53
N THR A 11 -3.29 36.18 -7.96
CA THR A 11 -3.00 37.55 -7.52
C THR A 11 -2.08 38.22 -8.55
N PRO A 12 -2.55 39.28 -9.25
CA PRO A 12 -1.73 40.06 -10.18
C PRO A 12 -0.42 40.56 -9.52
N GLY A 13 0.69 40.54 -10.25
CA GLY A 13 2.00 40.96 -9.75
C GLY A 13 2.77 39.94 -8.94
N MET A 14 2.18 38.76 -8.66
CA MET A 14 2.87 37.69 -7.93
C MET A 14 3.51 36.60 -8.83
N GLU A 15 3.51 36.79 -10.15
CA GLU A 15 3.96 35.80 -11.13
C GLU A 15 5.42 35.39 -10.92
N LYS A 16 6.29 36.35 -10.58
CA LYS A 16 7.73 36.10 -10.29
C LYS A 16 7.95 35.22 -9.05
N GLN A 17 6.98 35.15 -8.12
CA GLN A 17 7.07 34.34 -6.93
C GLN A 17 6.67 32.87 -7.16
N ILE A 18 5.91 32.59 -8.22
CA ILE A 18 5.40 31.25 -8.51
C ILE A 18 6.51 30.22 -8.68
N PRO A 19 7.55 30.45 -9.53
CA PRO A 19 8.67 29.51 -9.67
C PRO A 19 9.44 29.27 -8.37
N LYS A 20 9.64 30.33 -7.56
CA LYS A 20 10.34 30.22 -6.26
C LYS A 20 9.55 29.34 -5.30
N ARG A 21 8.23 29.51 -5.22
CA ARG A 21 7.34 28.68 -4.36
C ARG A 21 7.29 27.23 -4.83
N TRP A 22 7.29 26.98 -6.14
CA TRP A 22 7.35 25.64 -6.71
C TRP A 22 8.68 24.95 -6.39
N ARG A 23 9.81 25.62 -6.60
CA ARG A 23 11.13 25.07 -6.25
C ARG A 23 11.23 24.71 -4.77
N TYR A 24 10.70 25.55 -3.90
CA TYR A 24 10.64 25.27 -2.46
C TYR A 24 9.76 24.04 -2.16
N ALA A 25 8.58 23.95 -2.75
CA ALA A 25 7.68 22.81 -2.57
C ALA A 25 8.32 21.48 -3.03
N VAL A 26 9.01 21.49 -4.17
CA VAL A 26 9.72 20.32 -4.70
C VAL A 26 10.85 19.88 -3.76
N ARG A 27 11.66 20.83 -3.25
CA ARG A 27 12.73 20.52 -2.28
C ARG A 27 12.17 19.95 -0.98
N LEU A 28 11.13 20.56 -0.42
CA LEU A 28 10.49 20.08 0.81
C LEU A 28 9.95 18.65 0.62
N ASN A 29 9.29 18.37 -0.51
CA ASN A 29 8.79 17.03 -0.79
C ASN A 29 9.91 16.00 -0.98
N ALA A 30 11.01 16.38 -1.61
CA ALA A 30 12.17 15.49 -1.73
C ALA A 30 12.77 15.16 -0.36
N GLU A 31 12.84 16.15 0.54
CA GLU A 31 13.31 15.95 1.92
C GLU A 31 12.36 15.06 2.72
N LEU A 32 11.05 15.31 2.62
CA LEU A 32 10.04 14.44 3.25
C LEU A 32 10.12 13.01 2.74
N SER A 33 10.29 12.82 1.42
CA SER A 33 10.47 11.49 0.83
C SER A 33 11.69 10.77 1.41
N ARG A 34 12.82 11.47 1.58
CA ARG A 34 14.02 10.90 2.21
C ARG A 34 13.77 10.48 3.65
N LYS A 35 13.20 11.38 4.46
CA LYS A 35 12.89 11.11 5.88
C LYS A 35 11.92 9.95 6.04
N ILE A 36 10.82 9.92 5.27
CA ILE A 36 9.83 8.84 5.32
C ILE A 36 10.46 7.52 4.92
N SER A 37 11.20 7.47 3.80
CA SER A 37 11.83 6.24 3.34
C SER A 37 12.85 5.70 4.35
N SER A 38 13.65 6.59 4.95
CA SER A 38 14.60 6.21 6.01
C SER A 38 13.88 5.65 7.24
N ALA A 39 12.80 6.31 7.68
CA ALA A 39 12.03 5.86 8.83
C ALA A 39 11.38 4.48 8.60
N VAL A 40 10.79 4.26 7.40
CA VAL A 40 10.17 2.97 7.05
C VAL A 40 11.19 1.84 7.05
N VAL A 41 12.34 2.04 6.39
CA VAL A 41 13.35 0.98 6.28
C VAL A 41 14.01 0.71 7.62
N ARG A 42 14.30 1.74 8.42
CA ARG A 42 14.84 1.59 9.76
C ARG A 42 13.86 0.84 10.67
N PHE A 43 12.58 1.22 10.66
CA PHE A 43 11.57 0.51 11.43
C PHE A 43 11.49 -0.97 11.05
N ALA A 44 11.51 -1.29 9.76
CA ALA A 44 11.51 -2.68 9.29
C ALA A 44 12.74 -3.46 9.77
N GLU A 45 13.92 -2.83 9.74
CA GLU A 45 15.18 -3.41 10.24
C GLU A 45 15.13 -3.66 11.75
N GLU A 46 14.65 -2.69 12.53
CA GLU A 46 14.46 -2.79 14.00
C GLU A 46 13.47 -3.90 14.38
N GLN A 47 12.46 -4.17 13.52
CA GLN A 47 11.51 -5.26 13.70
C GLN A 47 11.99 -6.61 13.12
N GLY A 48 13.22 -6.71 12.65
CA GLY A 48 13.76 -7.94 12.05
C GLY A 48 13.09 -8.36 10.74
N CYS A 49 12.42 -7.43 10.05
CA CYS A 49 11.74 -7.73 8.79
C CYS A 49 12.74 -8.02 7.68
N ARG A 50 12.52 -9.11 6.94
CA ARG A 50 13.33 -9.48 5.77
C ARG A 50 12.75 -9.01 4.44
N VAL A 51 11.51 -8.56 4.44
CA VAL A 51 10.79 -8.15 3.23
C VAL A 51 9.98 -6.90 3.49
N LEU A 52 10.07 -5.94 2.57
CA LEU A 52 9.18 -4.78 2.49
C LEU A 52 8.17 -5.01 1.37
N VAL A 53 6.89 -4.93 1.70
CA VAL A 53 5.80 -5.10 0.72
C VAL A 53 5.04 -3.80 0.56
N PHE A 54 4.91 -3.35 -0.68
CA PHE A 54 4.15 -2.16 -1.05
C PHE A 54 3.03 -2.48 -2.04
N GLU A 55 2.06 -1.60 -2.13
CA GLU A 55 1.07 -1.64 -3.21
C GLU A 55 1.68 -1.19 -4.53
N HIS A 56 1.39 -1.92 -5.61
CA HIS A 56 1.63 -1.45 -6.97
C HIS A 56 0.50 -0.49 -7.37
N LEU A 57 0.81 0.81 -7.42
CA LEU A 57 -0.14 1.83 -7.81
C LEU A 57 0.25 2.41 -9.15
N GLU A 58 -0.53 2.07 -10.16
CA GLU A 58 -0.50 2.75 -11.46
C GLU A 58 -1.53 3.87 -11.46
N ILE A 59 -1.07 5.06 -11.86
CA ILE A 59 -1.97 6.17 -12.14
C ILE A 59 -2.39 6.00 -13.59
N GLN A 60 -3.57 5.43 -13.81
CA GLN A 60 -4.16 5.31 -15.13
C GLN A 60 -4.96 6.58 -15.47
N GLY A 61 -4.74 7.11 -16.67
CA GLY A 61 -5.53 8.20 -17.24
C GLY A 61 -4.91 9.61 -17.17
N LYS A 62 -5.47 10.51 -17.98
CA LYS A 62 -5.10 11.93 -18.03
C LYS A 62 -5.71 12.68 -16.85
N ILE A 63 -4.88 13.07 -15.89
CA ILE A 63 -5.30 13.84 -14.73
C ILE A 63 -5.31 15.33 -15.09
N ARG A 64 -6.47 15.98 -14.90
CA ARG A 64 -6.68 17.40 -15.22
C ARG A 64 -6.97 18.22 -13.95
N GLY A 65 -6.76 19.54 -14.04
CA GLY A 65 -7.16 20.50 -13.01
C GLY A 65 -6.35 20.46 -11.72
N SER A 66 -6.99 20.81 -10.61
CA SER A 66 -6.35 20.97 -9.30
C SER A 66 -5.80 19.68 -8.69
N ILE A 67 -6.29 18.54 -9.14
CA ILE A 67 -5.81 17.21 -8.73
C ILE A 67 -4.41 16.96 -9.30
N LYS A 68 -4.11 17.44 -10.52
CA LYS A 68 -2.77 17.35 -11.15
C LYS A 68 -1.68 17.94 -10.26
N GLN A 69 -1.92 19.12 -9.65
CA GLN A 69 -0.97 19.75 -8.73
C GLN A 69 -0.72 18.91 -7.47
N LYS A 70 -1.79 18.36 -6.87
CA LYS A 70 -1.66 17.49 -5.69
C LYS A 70 -0.86 16.23 -6.00
N LEU A 71 -1.10 15.61 -7.15
CA LEU A 71 -0.41 14.40 -7.59
C LEU A 71 1.05 14.65 -7.99
N HIS A 72 1.35 15.80 -8.59
CA HIS A 72 2.75 16.22 -8.85
C HIS A 72 3.56 16.35 -7.56
N LEU A 73 2.94 16.76 -6.48
CA LEU A 73 3.56 16.86 -5.16
C LEU A 73 3.52 15.53 -4.39
N TRP A 74 2.73 14.56 -4.84
CA TRP A 74 2.62 13.27 -4.16
C TRP A 74 3.74 12.33 -4.60
N ARG A 75 4.75 12.21 -3.76
CA ARG A 75 6.00 11.49 -4.02
C ARG A 75 5.94 9.98 -3.70
N LYS A 76 4.77 9.34 -3.82
CA LYS A 76 4.63 7.93 -3.47
C LYS A 76 5.63 7.02 -4.20
N ARG A 77 5.79 7.20 -5.51
CA ARG A 77 6.78 6.43 -6.31
C ARG A 77 8.21 6.71 -5.88
N ASP A 78 8.54 7.95 -5.51
CA ASP A 78 9.86 8.34 -5.03
C ASP A 78 10.16 7.66 -3.68
N ILE A 79 9.18 7.65 -2.76
CA ILE A 79 9.29 6.96 -1.48
C ILE A 79 9.51 5.46 -1.70
N GLN A 80 8.71 4.80 -2.55
CA GLN A 80 8.86 3.38 -2.84
C GLN A 80 10.23 3.05 -3.45
N LYS A 81 10.70 3.83 -4.44
CA LYS A 81 12.03 3.63 -5.04
C LYS A 81 13.15 3.79 -4.01
N ARG A 82 13.07 4.79 -3.13
CA ARG A 82 14.05 4.98 -2.06
C ARG A 82 14.02 3.84 -1.06
N CYS A 83 12.83 3.38 -0.64
CA CYS A 83 12.70 2.21 0.22
C CYS A 83 13.30 0.96 -0.42
N GLU A 84 13.04 0.73 -1.71
CA GLU A 84 13.62 -0.38 -2.47
C GLU A 84 15.15 -0.36 -2.46
N HIS A 85 15.76 0.78 -2.84
CA HIS A 85 17.21 0.93 -2.79
C HIS A 85 17.81 0.73 -1.38
N MET A 86 17.16 1.31 -0.37
CA MET A 86 17.64 1.20 0.99
C MET A 86 17.46 -0.21 1.57
N ALA A 87 16.34 -0.88 1.25
CA ALA A 87 16.05 -2.25 1.65
C ALA A 87 17.10 -3.22 1.09
N HIS A 88 17.40 -3.14 -0.23
CA HIS A 88 18.43 -3.97 -0.86
C HIS A 88 19.81 -3.78 -0.21
N ARG A 89 20.20 -2.55 0.11
CA ARG A 89 21.48 -2.27 0.79
C ARG A 89 21.57 -2.87 2.21
N ARG A 90 20.43 -3.24 2.80
CA ARG A 90 20.32 -3.90 4.11
C ARG A 90 19.98 -5.38 4.01
N GLY A 91 20.07 -5.98 2.82
CA GLY A 91 19.78 -7.39 2.59
C GLY A 91 18.29 -7.74 2.68
N MET A 92 17.39 -6.73 2.70
CA MET A 92 15.94 -6.95 2.67
C MET A 92 15.42 -7.08 1.25
N ARG A 93 14.46 -7.98 1.03
CA ARG A 93 13.71 -8.08 -0.23
C ARG A 93 12.69 -6.95 -0.33
N PHE A 94 12.42 -6.49 -1.53
CA PHE A 94 11.35 -5.53 -1.82
C PHE A 94 10.33 -6.17 -2.76
N SER A 95 9.05 -6.01 -2.47
CA SER A 95 7.97 -6.59 -3.28
C SER A 95 6.81 -5.64 -3.45
N ARG A 96 6.06 -5.81 -4.54
CA ARG A 96 4.82 -5.08 -4.82
C ARG A 96 3.68 -6.06 -5.03
N VAL A 97 2.51 -5.71 -4.50
CA VAL A 97 1.26 -6.46 -4.67
C VAL A 97 0.20 -5.56 -5.30
N ASN A 98 -0.81 -6.15 -5.90
CA ASN A 98 -1.92 -5.42 -6.48
C ASN A 98 -2.66 -4.61 -5.40
N ALA A 99 -2.96 -3.35 -5.69
CA ALA A 99 -3.59 -2.41 -4.75
C ALA A 99 -5.12 -2.52 -4.68
N TRP A 100 -5.75 -3.29 -5.59
CA TRP A 100 -7.20 -3.31 -5.70
C TRP A 100 -7.88 -3.76 -4.39
N GLY A 101 -8.71 -2.89 -3.81
CA GLY A 101 -9.53 -3.22 -2.66
C GLY A 101 -8.81 -3.49 -1.34
N THR A 102 -7.47 -3.30 -1.23
CA THR A 102 -6.72 -3.53 0.03
C THR A 102 -7.30 -2.77 1.21
N SER A 103 -7.74 -1.53 1.00
CA SER A 103 -8.37 -0.69 2.03
C SER A 103 -9.89 -0.67 1.96
N ALA A 104 -10.51 -1.40 1.03
CA ALA A 104 -11.96 -1.48 0.88
C ALA A 104 -12.57 -2.72 1.55
N TYR A 105 -11.74 -3.71 1.86
CA TYR A 105 -12.16 -4.95 2.50
C TYR A 105 -11.49 -5.11 3.86
N ALA A 106 -12.27 -5.59 4.83
CA ALA A 106 -11.81 -5.91 6.17
C ALA A 106 -10.80 -7.07 6.13
N TYR A 107 -9.75 -6.97 6.95
CA TYR A 107 -8.73 -8.01 7.00
C TYR A 107 -9.24 -9.34 7.59
N ASP A 108 -10.31 -9.28 8.38
CA ASP A 108 -10.94 -10.44 9.03
C ASP A 108 -11.87 -11.25 8.10
N GLY A 109 -12.01 -10.83 6.83
CA GLY A 109 -12.85 -11.49 5.85
C GLY A 109 -14.34 -11.14 5.93
N SER A 110 -14.77 -10.26 6.85
CA SER A 110 -16.19 -9.91 7.07
C SER A 110 -16.82 -9.10 5.92
N GLY A 111 -16.03 -8.68 4.92
CA GLY A 111 -16.53 -7.98 3.74
C GLY A 111 -16.03 -6.55 3.58
N LYS A 112 -16.84 -5.71 2.96
CA LYS A 112 -16.47 -4.29 2.73
C LYS A 112 -16.50 -3.50 4.03
N VAL A 113 -15.52 -2.60 4.20
CA VAL A 113 -15.47 -1.70 5.33
C VAL A 113 -16.35 -0.46 5.10
N ILE A 114 -16.99 0.04 6.15
CA ILE A 114 -17.71 1.32 6.16
C ILE A 114 -16.77 2.36 6.77
N ARG A 115 -16.31 3.32 5.97
CA ARG A 115 -15.44 4.40 6.47
C ARG A 115 -16.20 5.40 7.31
N ASP A 116 -15.59 5.82 8.41
CA ASP A 116 -16.11 6.88 9.25
C ASP A 116 -16.10 8.21 8.47
N LYS A 117 -17.19 8.97 8.55
CA LYS A 117 -17.35 10.25 7.82
C LYS A 117 -16.54 11.39 8.44
N GLU A 118 -16.37 11.37 9.76
CA GLU A 118 -15.65 12.40 10.49
C GLU A 118 -14.17 12.06 10.62
N ASN A 119 -13.85 10.79 10.88
CA ASN A 119 -12.49 10.29 10.97
C ASN A 119 -12.20 9.27 9.88
N HIS A 120 -11.76 9.73 8.71
CA HIS A 120 -11.44 8.88 7.55
C HIS A 120 -10.35 7.82 7.79
N SER A 121 -9.59 7.92 8.89
CA SER A 121 -8.61 6.90 9.28
C SER A 121 -9.26 5.68 9.93
N MET A 122 -10.51 5.80 10.38
CA MET A 122 -11.26 4.73 11.03
C MET A 122 -12.32 4.13 10.10
N CYS A 123 -12.61 2.86 10.32
CA CYS A 123 -13.69 2.16 9.63
C CYS A 123 -14.36 1.15 10.57
N THR A 124 -15.58 0.78 10.22
CA THR A 124 -16.34 -0.28 10.87
C THR A 124 -16.48 -1.45 9.91
N PHE A 125 -16.15 -2.65 10.37
CA PHE A 125 -16.27 -3.89 9.63
C PHE A 125 -17.71 -4.40 9.68
N THR A 126 -18.10 -5.27 8.78
CA THR A 126 -19.41 -5.92 8.82
C THR A 126 -19.61 -6.77 10.09
N SER A 127 -18.50 -7.25 10.68
CA SER A 127 -18.47 -7.91 11.99
C SER A 127 -18.76 -6.97 13.19
N GLY A 128 -18.97 -5.66 12.95
CA GLY A 128 -19.15 -4.65 13.99
C GLY A 128 -17.85 -4.08 14.58
N LYS A 129 -16.69 -4.65 14.23
CA LYS A 129 -15.39 -4.18 14.72
C LYS A 129 -15.02 -2.82 14.17
N ARG A 130 -14.68 -1.87 15.05
CA ARG A 130 -14.10 -0.57 14.66
C ARG A 130 -12.57 -0.67 14.62
N TYR A 131 -11.96 -0.28 13.50
CA TYR A 131 -10.53 -0.48 13.28
C TYR A 131 -9.92 0.63 12.39
N HIS A 132 -8.57 0.75 12.43
CA HIS A 132 -7.86 1.70 11.58
C HIS A 132 -7.78 1.19 10.14
N CYS A 133 -8.23 1.99 9.16
CA CYS A 133 -8.29 1.58 7.76
C CYS A 133 -6.93 1.15 7.18
N ASP A 134 -5.87 1.91 7.48
CA ASP A 134 -4.54 1.65 6.91
C ASP A 134 -3.89 0.42 7.56
N LEU A 135 -4.17 0.15 8.85
CA LEU A 135 -3.73 -1.10 9.48
C LEU A 135 -4.44 -2.30 8.87
N SER A 136 -5.75 -2.22 8.64
CA SER A 136 -6.48 -3.27 7.93
C SER A 136 -5.90 -3.51 6.53
N ALA A 137 -5.61 -2.44 5.80
CA ALA A 137 -4.99 -2.52 4.48
C ALA A 137 -3.60 -3.17 4.52
N SER A 138 -2.79 -2.88 5.54
CA SER A 138 -1.44 -3.46 5.67
C SER A 138 -1.47 -4.97 5.87
N TYR A 139 -2.43 -5.50 6.62
CA TYR A 139 -2.66 -6.95 6.74
C TYR A 139 -3.02 -7.58 5.39
N ASN A 140 -3.91 -6.94 4.61
CA ASN A 140 -4.29 -7.44 3.30
C ASN A 140 -3.11 -7.39 2.30
N ILE A 141 -2.27 -6.36 2.35
CA ILE A 141 -1.05 -6.23 1.54
C ILE A 141 -0.07 -7.37 1.87
N GLY A 142 0.18 -7.62 3.15
CA GLY A 142 1.02 -8.72 3.62
C GLY A 142 0.48 -10.09 3.21
N ALA A 143 -0.84 -10.30 3.35
CA ALA A 143 -1.48 -11.55 2.97
C ALA A 143 -1.32 -11.87 1.48
N ARG A 144 -1.51 -10.91 0.60
CA ARG A 144 -1.31 -11.09 -0.86
C ARG A 144 0.11 -11.49 -1.22
N TYR A 145 1.08 -10.93 -0.53
CA TYR A 145 2.49 -11.32 -0.69
C TYR A 145 2.67 -12.78 -0.27
N TRP A 146 2.26 -13.15 0.95
CA TRP A 146 2.47 -14.48 1.48
C TRP A 146 1.71 -15.55 0.71
N ILE A 147 0.46 -15.33 0.32
CA ILE A 147 -0.31 -16.27 -0.52
C ILE A 147 0.44 -16.53 -1.83
N ARG A 148 0.98 -15.48 -2.46
CA ARG A 148 1.76 -15.63 -3.69
C ARG A 148 3.05 -16.45 -3.47
N GLU A 149 3.80 -16.15 -2.41
CA GLU A 149 5.06 -16.83 -2.13
C GLU A 149 4.83 -18.29 -1.68
N ILE A 150 3.74 -18.59 -1.00
CA ILE A 150 3.35 -19.94 -0.60
C ILE A 150 2.94 -20.77 -1.82
N LEU A 151 2.09 -20.26 -2.69
CA LEU A 151 1.57 -21.01 -3.84
C LEU A 151 2.56 -21.13 -5.00
N LYS A 152 3.57 -20.25 -5.06
CA LYS A 152 4.52 -20.21 -6.17
C LYS A 152 5.40 -21.48 -6.31
N PRO A 153 5.96 -22.04 -5.23
CA PRO A 153 6.83 -23.22 -5.32
C PRO A 153 6.08 -24.54 -5.41
N LEU A 154 4.75 -24.56 -5.20
CA LEU A 154 3.97 -25.80 -5.17
C LEU A 154 3.77 -26.37 -6.59
N PRO A 155 3.75 -27.70 -6.71
CA PRO A 155 3.31 -28.37 -7.93
C PRO A 155 1.89 -27.92 -8.31
N GLU A 156 1.57 -27.94 -9.62
CA GLU A 156 0.28 -27.48 -10.13
C GLU A 156 -0.90 -28.26 -9.53
N THR A 157 -0.72 -29.56 -9.29
CA THR A 157 -1.72 -30.43 -8.65
C THR A 157 -2.06 -29.98 -7.24
N GLU A 158 -1.03 -29.71 -6.41
CA GLU A 158 -1.22 -29.25 -5.03
C GLU A 158 -1.80 -27.82 -5.00
N GLY A 159 -1.29 -26.94 -5.86
CA GLY A 159 -1.81 -25.59 -6.03
C GLY A 159 -3.30 -25.57 -6.38
N SER A 160 -3.70 -26.42 -7.33
CA SER A 160 -5.11 -26.55 -7.77
C SER A 160 -6.00 -27.10 -6.66
N LEU A 161 -5.54 -28.05 -5.87
CA LEU A 161 -6.27 -28.59 -4.72
C LEU A 161 -6.50 -27.51 -3.64
N LEU A 162 -5.48 -26.74 -3.33
CA LEU A 162 -5.60 -25.63 -2.37
C LEU A 162 -6.52 -24.51 -2.89
N GLU A 163 -6.48 -24.21 -4.19
CA GLU A 163 -7.40 -23.25 -4.82
C GLU A 163 -8.84 -23.75 -4.85
N ALA A 164 -9.08 -25.04 -4.87
CA ALA A 164 -10.42 -25.63 -4.78
C ALA A 164 -10.98 -25.53 -3.35
N GLU A 165 -10.16 -25.77 -2.33
CA GLU A 165 -10.56 -25.72 -0.92
C GLU A 165 -10.66 -24.31 -0.35
N VAL A 166 -9.83 -23.40 -0.86
CA VAL A 166 -9.83 -21.98 -0.51
C VAL A 166 -10.02 -21.14 -1.77
N PRO A 167 -11.26 -21.07 -2.33
CA PRO A 167 -11.51 -20.44 -3.62
C PRO A 167 -11.06 -18.97 -3.73
N ALA A 168 -10.98 -18.27 -2.59
CA ALA A 168 -10.51 -16.90 -2.53
C ALA A 168 -9.09 -16.74 -3.08
N VAL A 169 -8.20 -17.73 -2.85
CA VAL A 169 -6.79 -17.62 -3.27
C VAL A 169 -6.58 -17.77 -4.79
N LYS A 170 -7.56 -18.29 -5.53
CA LYS A 170 -7.57 -18.30 -6.99
C LYS A 170 -7.46 -16.87 -7.57
N ARG A 171 -8.04 -15.89 -6.87
CA ARG A 171 -7.96 -14.46 -7.24
C ARG A 171 -6.97 -13.73 -6.32
N ARG A 172 -5.70 -14.12 -6.35
CA ARG A 172 -4.61 -13.61 -5.49
C ARG A 172 -4.61 -12.08 -5.29
N SER A 173 -5.04 -11.32 -6.29
CA SER A 173 -5.14 -9.86 -6.23
C SER A 173 -6.29 -9.32 -5.38
N ARG A 174 -7.19 -10.19 -4.90
CA ARG A 174 -8.36 -9.81 -4.09
C ARG A 174 -8.34 -10.37 -2.68
N CYS A 175 -7.37 -11.23 -2.37
CA CYS A 175 -7.26 -11.86 -1.05
C CYS A 175 -7.12 -10.84 0.07
N VAL A 176 -7.69 -11.19 1.20
CA VAL A 176 -7.56 -10.52 2.49
C VAL A 176 -6.79 -11.41 3.47
N TYR A 177 -6.49 -10.90 4.66
CA TYR A 177 -5.68 -11.63 5.65
C TYR A 177 -6.36 -12.92 6.14
N ALA A 178 -7.68 -12.92 6.27
CA ALA A 178 -8.43 -14.14 6.63
C ALA A 178 -8.22 -15.28 5.62
N ASP A 179 -8.08 -14.97 4.32
CA ASP A 179 -7.81 -15.99 3.29
C ASP A 179 -6.44 -16.63 3.46
N LEU A 180 -5.43 -15.86 3.89
CA LEU A 180 -4.10 -16.40 4.23
C LEU A 180 -4.17 -17.35 5.42
N ILE A 181 -4.93 -17.00 6.47
CA ILE A 181 -5.11 -17.86 7.63
C ILE A 181 -5.80 -19.16 7.23
N CYS A 182 -6.87 -19.07 6.42
CA CYS A 182 -7.58 -20.25 5.89
C CYS A 182 -6.63 -21.14 5.08
N LEU A 183 -5.87 -20.55 4.13
CA LEU A 183 -4.90 -21.30 3.32
C LEU A 183 -3.87 -22.05 4.19
N ARG A 184 -3.29 -21.37 5.17
CA ARG A 184 -2.30 -21.99 6.07
C ARG A 184 -2.88 -23.14 6.87
N LYS A 185 -4.12 -22.98 7.38
CA LYS A 185 -4.83 -24.03 8.10
C LYS A 185 -5.03 -25.26 7.20
N THR A 186 -5.55 -25.06 5.99
CA THR A 186 -5.75 -26.13 5.00
C THR A 186 -4.45 -26.85 4.66
N MET A 187 -3.34 -26.11 4.47
CA MET A 187 -2.02 -26.72 4.23
C MET A 187 -1.57 -27.59 5.39
N MET A 188 -1.72 -27.11 6.65
CA MET A 188 -1.35 -27.89 7.83
C MET A 188 -2.18 -29.18 7.96
N GLU A 189 -3.48 -29.12 7.68
CA GLU A 189 -4.39 -30.29 7.71
C GLU A 189 -4.03 -31.33 6.64
N ARG A 190 -3.42 -30.89 5.52
CA ARG A 190 -2.97 -31.77 4.43
C ARG A 190 -1.49 -32.20 4.54
N GLY A 191 -0.75 -31.69 5.49
CA GLY A 191 0.69 -31.96 5.61
C GLY A 191 1.51 -31.34 4.46
N ILE A 192 1.03 -30.27 3.81
CA ILE A 192 1.74 -29.51 2.79
C ILE A 192 2.52 -28.40 3.49
N GLY A 193 3.84 -28.46 3.45
CA GLY A 193 4.65 -27.43 4.11
C GLY A 193 6.12 -27.57 3.81
#